data_32a57df3ffdef32c92f1efa1413371ff
#
_entry.id   32a57df3ffdef32c92f1efa1413371ff
#
_cell.length_a   1.000
_cell.length_b   1.000
_cell.length_c   1.000
_cell.angle_alpha   90.00
_cell.angle_beta   90.00
_cell.angle_gamma   90.00
#
_symmetry.space_group_name_H-M   'P 1'
#
loop_
_entity.id
_entity.type
_entity.pdbx_description
1 polymer ?
#
loop_
_entity_poly.entity_id
_entity_poly.type
_entity_poly.pdbx_seq_one_letter_code
_entity_poly.pdbx_strand_id
1 'polypeptide(L)'
;MEAYKRVFVIVLDSLGIGAMPDSEKFGDKGVDTFGHILDKMGALKIPNLQKLGMLNLHKGGKMEGVEKPIGRYMRIGEASNGKDTMTGHWEMMGIYTPKPFKTFTETGFPKELIDELEKRCHKRVIGNKSASGTEIIEELGEEEINTGAMIVYTSADSVLQICGNEETFDLQNLYHCCEIARELTLKDEWRVGRVIARPYVGKKKGEFKRTSNRHDYALKPTGRTALNALKDAGLDVIGVGKINDIFCGEGITKSYHSESSVHGMQQTVEICKEEFHGLCFVNLVDFDALWGHRRNPEGYGHEIEKFDEGLGNLLNEMKEDDLLILTADHGNDPTYTGTDHTREYVPFVAYSKKMKEGGAIENQDTFAVIGASVAENFGVKMPEDTIGTSILNQLK
;
A
#
# COMPACT_ATOMS: atom_id res chain seq x y z
N MET A 1 -26.46 -12.22 12.69
CA MET A 1 -25.76 -13.52 12.86
C MET A 1 -24.53 -13.45 11.95
N GLU A 2 -23.37 -13.65 12.50
CA GLU A 2 -22.09 -13.63 11.77
C GLU A 2 -22.10 -14.64 10.62
N ALA A 3 -21.68 -14.22 9.44
CA ALA A 3 -21.64 -15.10 8.26
C ALA A 3 -20.31 -15.88 8.18
N TYR A 4 -19.21 -15.21 8.54
CA TYR A 4 -17.86 -15.75 8.45
C TYR A 4 -17.10 -15.49 9.76
N LYS A 5 -16.44 -16.53 10.27
CA LYS A 5 -15.63 -16.46 11.50
C LYS A 5 -14.32 -15.72 11.28
N ARG A 6 -13.70 -15.91 10.09
CA ARG A 6 -12.43 -15.30 9.71
C ARG A 6 -12.56 -14.65 8.34
N VAL A 7 -12.03 -13.46 8.22
CA VAL A 7 -11.96 -12.74 6.94
C VAL A 7 -10.50 -12.49 6.61
N PHE A 8 -10.10 -12.84 5.39
CA PHE A 8 -8.78 -12.57 4.82
C PHE A 8 -8.93 -11.53 3.72
N VAL A 9 -8.32 -10.37 3.89
CA VAL A 9 -8.23 -9.32 2.86
C VAL A 9 -6.79 -9.25 2.39
N ILE A 10 -6.55 -9.59 1.13
CA ILE A 10 -5.22 -9.60 0.54
C ILE A 10 -5.13 -8.54 -0.54
N VAL A 11 -4.23 -7.59 -0.33
CA VAL A 11 -3.93 -6.50 -1.27
C VAL A 11 -2.72 -6.87 -2.09
N LEU A 12 -2.93 -7.04 -3.41
CA LEU A 12 -1.87 -7.12 -4.40
C LEU A 12 -1.48 -5.67 -4.73
N ASP A 13 -0.48 -5.14 -4.03
CA ASP A 13 -0.10 -3.73 -4.08
C ASP A 13 0.09 -3.26 -5.52
N SER A 14 -0.69 -2.28 -5.93
CA SER A 14 -0.71 -1.67 -7.27
C SER A 14 -1.32 -2.48 -8.43
N LEU A 15 -2.06 -3.57 -8.21
CA LEU A 15 -2.68 -4.32 -9.30
C LEU A 15 -3.98 -3.65 -9.81
N GLY A 16 -3.84 -2.53 -10.51
CA GLY A 16 -4.94 -1.86 -11.19
C GLY A 16 -5.51 -2.68 -12.35
N ILE A 17 -6.76 -2.38 -12.73
CA ILE A 17 -7.51 -3.05 -13.80
C ILE A 17 -8.19 -2.04 -14.74
N GLY A 18 -7.43 -1.06 -15.18
CA GLY A 18 -7.86 -0.05 -16.16
C GLY A 18 -8.22 1.30 -15.56
N ALA A 19 -8.04 2.31 -16.37
CA ALA A 19 -8.17 3.72 -16.01
C ALA A 19 -9.54 4.05 -15.40
N MET A 20 -9.54 4.81 -14.30
CA MET A 20 -10.74 5.43 -13.76
C MET A 20 -11.18 6.62 -14.64
N PRO A 21 -12.46 7.04 -14.58
CA PRO A 21 -12.95 8.18 -15.37
C PRO A 21 -12.21 9.49 -15.13
N ASP A 22 -11.64 9.67 -13.95
CA ASP A 22 -10.87 10.85 -13.56
C ASP A 22 -9.35 10.70 -13.75
N SER A 23 -8.88 9.59 -14.31
CA SER A 23 -7.45 9.29 -14.51
C SER A 23 -6.70 10.39 -15.28
N GLU A 24 -7.35 11.06 -16.23
CA GLU A 24 -6.74 12.17 -16.98
C GLU A 24 -6.34 13.35 -16.07
N LYS A 25 -7.04 13.58 -14.96
CA LYS A 25 -6.68 14.61 -13.97
C LYS A 25 -5.37 14.31 -13.25
N PHE A 26 -4.99 13.03 -13.22
CA PHE A 26 -3.74 12.53 -12.63
C PHE A 26 -2.64 12.32 -13.68
N GLY A 27 -2.92 12.60 -14.95
CA GLY A 27 -2.00 12.37 -16.07
C GLY A 27 -1.96 10.90 -16.53
N ASP A 28 -2.90 10.07 -16.11
CA ASP A 28 -2.88 8.61 -16.25
C ASP A 28 -3.88 8.12 -17.33
N LYS A 29 -3.82 8.74 -18.52
CA LYS A 29 -4.71 8.36 -19.62
C LYS A 29 -4.36 7.00 -20.21
N GLY A 30 -5.35 6.09 -20.23
CA GLY A 30 -5.22 4.78 -20.89
C GLY A 30 -4.34 3.79 -20.15
N VAL A 31 -4.12 4.00 -18.86
CA VAL A 31 -3.43 3.05 -17.97
C VAL A 31 -4.27 1.80 -17.75
N ASP A 32 -3.60 0.65 -17.65
CA ASP A 32 -4.21 -0.64 -17.38
C ASP A 32 -3.14 -1.63 -16.90
N THR A 33 -2.83 -1.59 -15.62
CA THR A 33 -1.75 -2.39 -15.04
C THR A 33 -1.88 -3.87 -15.39
N PHE A 34 -2.98 -4.51 -15.03
CA PHE A 34 -3.16 -5.95 -15.26
C PHE A 34 -3.31 -6.29 -16.73
N GLY A 35 -4.11 -5.51 -17.49
CA GLY A 35 -4.34 -5.74 -18.92
C GLY A 35 -3.05 -5.63 -19.72
N HIS A 36 -2.25 -4.60 -19.51
CA HIS A 36 -0.99 -4.40 -20.22
C HIS A 36 0.07 -5.45 -19.85
N ILE A 37 0.08 -5.95 -18.60
CA ILE A 37 0.93 -7.08 -18.21
C ILE A 37 0.51 -8.34 -18.98
N LEU A 38 -0.80 -8.64 -19.04
CA LEU A 38 -1.31 -9.78 -19.80
C LEU A 38 -0.98 -9.66 -21.30
N ASP A 39 -1.11 -8.47 -21.88
CA ASP A 39 -0.76 -8.22 -23.29
C ASP A 39 0.74 -8.45 -23.54
N LYS A 40 1.59 -8.01 -22.62
CA LYS A 40 3.04 -8.17 -22.72
C LYS A 40 3.48 -9.61 -22.56
N MET A 41 2.88 -10.35 -21.61
CA MET A 41 3.22 -11.75 -21.33
C MET A 41 2.54 -12.72 -22.29
N GLY A 42 1.43 -12.32 -22.93
CA GLY A 42 0.59 -13.16 -23.77
C GLY A 42 -0.28 -14.14 -22.97
N ALA A 43 0.28 -14.82 -21.98
CA ALA A 43 -0.45 -15.68 -21.04
C ALA A 43 0.35 -15.84 -19.74
N LEU A 44 -0.37 -15.94 -18.62
CA LEU A 44 0.16 -16.22 -17.28
C LEU A 44 -0.36 -17.56 -16.75
N LYS A 45 0.42 -18.22 -15.90
CA LYS A 45 -0.01 -19.43 -15.18
C LYS A 45 -0.73 -19.05 -13.89
N ILE A 46 -2.01 -18.69 -14.01
CA ILE A 46 -2.83 -18.18 -12.89
C ILE A 46 -4.18 -18.93 -12.77
N PRO A 47 -4.16 -20.28 -12.67
CA PRO A 47 -5.40 -21.07 -12.68
C PRO A 47 -6.34 -20.76 -11.50
N ASN A 48 -5.81 -20.35 -10.34
CA ASN A 48 -6.62 -20.04 -9.17
C ASN A 48 -7.32 -18.68 -9.33
N LEU A 49 -6.61 -17.64 -9.76
CA LEU A 49 -7.21 -16.33 -10.09
C LEU A 49 -8.23 -16.47 -11.22
N GLN A 50 -7.93 -17.26 -12.25
CA GLN A 50 -8.85 -17.52 -13.35
C GLN A 50 -10.13 -18.21 -12.85
N LYS A 51 -10.02 -19.25 -12.04
CA LYS A 51 -11.13 -19.97 -11.43
C LYS A 51 -11.98 -19.07 -10.52
N LEU A 52 -11.37 -18.15 -9.79
CA LEU A 52 -12.06 -17.18 -8.96
C LEU A 52 -12.80 -16.09 -9.76
N GLY A 53 -12.49 -15.91 -11.05
CA GLY A 53 -13.16 -14.97 -11.94
C GLY A 53 -12.37 -13.69 -12.24
N MET A 54 -11.08 -13.62 -11.92
CA MET A 54 -10.26 -12.45 -12.22
C MET A 54 -10.25 -12.12 -13.73
N LEU A 55 -10.15 -13.13 -14.59
CA LEU A 55 -10.21 -12.94 -16.04
C LEU A 55 -11.64 -12.74 -16.59
N ASN A 56 -12.67 -13.02 -15.80
CA ASN A 56 -14.04 -12.62 -16.11
C ASN A 56 -14.26 -11.13 -15.80
N LEU A 57 -13.59 -10.63 -14.75
CA LEU A 57 -13.64 -9.24 -14.37
C LEU A 57 -12.86 -8.36 -15.36
N HIS A 58 -11.65 -8.77 -15.70
CA HIS A 58 -10.77 -8.00 -16.58
C HIS A 58 -9.95 -8.94 -17.47
N LYS A 59 -9.96 -8.67 -18.77
CA LYS A 59 -9.31 -9.48 -19.79
C LYS A 59 -8.07 -8.77 -20.36
N GLY A 60 -7.13 -9.55 -20.86
CA GLY A 60 -5.96 -9.05 -21.58
C GLY A 60 -5.16 -10.21 -22.17
N GLY A 61 -4.29 -9.90 -23.12
CA GLY A 61 -3.48 -10.90 -23.81
C GLY A 61 -4.33 -11.93 -24.55
N LYS A 62 -3.94 -13.20 -24.41
CA LYS A 62 -4.63 -14.36 -25.00
C LYS A 62 -5.42 -15.16 -23.96
N MET A 63 -5.67 -14.58 -22.80
CA MET A 63 -6.35 -15.28 -21.72
C MET A 63 -7.84 -14.99 -21.67
N GLU A 64 -8.62 -16.01 -21.35
CA GLU A 64 -10.07 -15.94 -21.27
C GLU A 64 -10.55 -16.27 -19.85
N GLY A 65 -11.68 -15.71 -19.48
CA GLY A 65 -12.38 -16.06 -18.26
C GLY A 65 -12.94 -17.49 -18.31
N VAL A 66 -13.48 -17.96 -17.20
CA VAL A 66 -14.14 -19.26 -17.11
C VAL A 66 -15.65 -19.14 -17.22
N GLU A 67 -16.32 -20.16 -17.72
CA GLU A 67 -17.77 -20.17 -17.87
C GLU A 67 -18.49 -20.05 -16.51
N LYS A 68 -17.96 -20.71 -15.49
CA LYS A 68 -18.53 -20.74 -14.13
C LYS A 68 -17.47 -20.38 -13.10
N PRO A 69 -17.21 -19.08 -12.88
CA PRO A 69 -16.31 -18.65 -11.82
C PRO A 69 -16.90 -19.03 -10.46
N ILE A 70 -16.02 -19.38 -9.51
CA ILE A 70 -16.44 -19.73 -8.15
C ILE A 70 -16.44 -18.55 -7.19
N GLY A 71 -15.79 -17.44 -7.55
CA GLY A 71 -15.74 -16.21 -6.76
C GLY A 71 -16.79 -15.19 -7.21
N ARG A 72 -17.15 -14.27 -6.32
CA ARG A 72 -17.89 -13.04 -6.66
C ARG A 72 -16.87 -11.97 -7.03
N TYR A 73 -17.13 -11.21 -8.09
CA TYR A 73 -16.17 -10.19 -8.54
C TYR A 73 -16.84 -8.94 -9.05
N MET A 74 -16.16 -7.81 -8.86
CA MET A 74 -16.55 -6.50 -9.35
C MET A 74 -15.31 -5.59 -9.47
N ARG A 75 -15.49 -4.45 -10.16
CA ARG A 75 -14.55 -3.33 -10.08
C ARG A 75 -14.93 -2.44 -8.91
N ILE A 76 -13.92 -1.95 -8.21
CA ILE A 76 -14.10 -0.87 -7.23
C ILE A 76 -13.25 0.33 -7.61
N GLY A 77 -13.82 1.51 -7.51
CA GLY A 77 -13.15 2.79 -7.73
C GLY A 77 -12.71 3.39 -6.41
N GLU A 78 -11.72 4.26 -6.45
CA GLU A 78 -11.26 5.01 -5.29
C GLU A 78 -12.02 6.34 -5.19
N ALA A 79 -12.77 6.55 -4.12
CA ALA A 79 -13.48 7.80 -3.86
C ALA A 79 -12.54 8.93 -3.42
N SER A 80 -11.48 8.57 -2.70
CA SER A 80 -10.45 9.50 -2.26
C SER A 80 -9.69 10.11 -3.42
N ASN A 81 -9.20 11.32 -3.21
CA ASN A 81 -8.46 12.07 -4.24
C ASN A 81 -6.96 11.76 -4.14
N GLY A 82 -6.59 10.51 -4.38
CA GLY A 82 -5.23 10.00 -4.31
C GLY A 82 -5.00 8.84 -5.26
N LYS A 83 -3.79 8.32 -5.27
CA LYS A 83 -3.39 7.11 -5.99
C LYS A 83 -2.17 6.47 -5.31
N ASP A 84 -2.13 6.54 -4.00
CA ASP A 84 -1.00 6.07 -3.19
C ASP A 84 -1.44 5.00 -2.18
N THR A 85 -0.48 4.18 -1.76
CA THR A 85 -0.70 3.04 -0.86
C THR A 85 -1.45 3.41 0.42
N MET A 86 -1.09 4.55 1.04
CA MET A 86 -1.74 4.96 2.29
C MET A 86 -3.20 5.33 2.06
N THR A 87 -3.47 6.17 1.05
CA THR A 87 -4.83 6.60 0.70
C THR A 87 -5.72 5.41 0.38
N GLY A 88 -5.26 4.49 -0.48
CA GLY A 88 -6.03 3.30 -0.85
C GLY A 88 -6.35 2.39 0.33
N HIS A 89 -5.35 2.05 1.15
CA HIS A 89 -5.55 1.22 2.34
C HIS A 89 -6.44 1.88 3.40
N TRP A 90 -6.27 3.18 3.62
CA TRP A 90 -7.12 3.92 4.55
C TRP A 90 -8.56 3.96 4.08
N GLU A 91 -8.78 4.14 2.77
CA GLU A 91 -10.13 4.12 2.21
C GLU A 91 -10.76 2.73 2.34
N MET A 92 -10.02 1.65 2.10
CA MET A 92 -10.55 0.29 2.35
C MET A 92 -11.13 0.15 3.75
N MET A 93 -10.55 0.85 4.73
CA MET A 93 -10.98 0.79 6.14
C MET A 93 -11.86 1.97 6.57
N GLY A 94 -12.39 2.74 5.60
CA GLY A 94 -13.45 3.73 5.81
C GLY A 94 -13.01 5.19 5.80
N ILE A 95 -11.72 5.53 5.65
CA ILE A 95 -11.25 6.92 5.64
C ILE A 95 -11.36 7.52 4.24
N TYR A 96 -12.07 8.64 4.13
CA TYR A 96 -12.08 9.46 2.92
C TYR A 96 -10.98 10.51 2.97
N THR A 97 -10.12 10.54 1.94
CA THR A 97 -9.01 11.51 1.82
C THR A 97 -9.32 12.49 0.68
N PRO A 98 -9.91 13.68 1.00
CA PRO A 98 -10.32 14.65 -0.04
C PRO A 98 -9.16 15.38 -0.70
N LYS A 99 -8.01 15.47 -0.03
CA LYS A 99 -6.80 16.14 -0.53
C LYS A 99 -5.68 15.13 -0.64
N PRO A 100 -5.08 14.94 -1.84
CA PRO A 100 -3.98 13.99 -2.02
C PRO A 100 -2.77 14.42 -1.18
N PHE A 101 -1.93 13.45 -0.83
CA PHE A 101 -0.60 13.73 -0.31
C PHE A 101 0.21 14.47 -1.37
N LYS A 102 1.01 15.42 -0.93
CA LYS A 102 1.85 16.20 -1.84
C LYS A 102 3.14 15.47 -2.16
N THR A 103 3.55 15.59 -3.40
CA THR A 103 4.90 15.22 -3.85
C THR A 103 5.66 16.49 -4.19
N PHE A 104 6.96 16.47 -3.94
CA PHE A 104 7.86 17.62 -4.18
C PHE A 104 9.00 17.23 -5.12
N THR A 105 8.75 16.28 -6.00
CA THR A 105 9.76 15.66 -6.87
C THR A 105 10.40 16.66 -7.83
N GLU A 106 9.61 17.58 -8.40
CA GLU A 106 10.08 18.53 -9.40
C GLU A 106 10.71 19.79 -8.79
N THR A 107 10.23 20.22 -7.65
CA THR A 107 10.57 21.53 -7.07
C THR A 107 11.45 21.45 -5.82
N GLY A 108 11.55 20.28 -5.18
CA GLY A 108 11.97 20.23 -3.79
C GLY A 108 10.90 20.86 -2.87
N PHE A 109 11.15 20.87 -1.58
CA PHE A 109 10.25 21.43 -0.57
C PHE A 109 10.22 22.96 -0.63
N PRO A 110 9.04 23.58 -0.35
CA PRO A 110 8.91 25.03 -0.31
C PRO A 110 9.88 25.67 0.68
N LYS A 111 10.32 26.88 0.34
CA LYS A 111 11.28 27.62 1.17
C LYS A 111 10.79 27.82 2.60
N GLU A 112 9.50 28.06 2.79
CA GLU A 112 8.89 28.28 4.10
C GLU A 112 8.99 27.03 4.99
N LEU A 113 8.85 25.83 4.43
CA LEU A 113 9.06 24.58 5.16
C LEU A 113 10.54 24.40 5.53
N ILE A 114 11.43 24.66 4.58
CA ILE A 114 12.88 24.56 4.83
C ILE A 114 13.33 25.56 5.91
N ASP A 115 12.91 26.82 5.84
CA ASP A 115 13.25 27.86 6.83
C ASP A 115 12.77 27.47 8.24
N GLU A 116 11.55 26.93 8.39
CA GLU A 116 11.04 26.46 9.69
C GLU A 116 11.79 25.21 10.19
N LEU A 117 12.17 24.32 9.29
CA LEU A 117 12.95 23.13 9.63
C LEU A 117 14.35 23.52 10.13
N GLU A 118 15.05 24.39 9.40
CA GLU A 118 16.36 24.94 9.80
C GLU A 118 16.31 25.62 11.16
N LYS A 119 15.31 26.47 11.36
CA LYS A 119 15.10 27.22 12.62
C LYS A 119 14.88 26.29 13.80
N ARG A 120 14.05 25.25 13.64
CA ARG A 120 13.69 24.34 14.74
C ARG A 120 14.78 23.30 15.01
N CYS A 121 15.45 22.82 13.96
CA CYS A 121 16.54 21.85 14.07
C CYS A 121 17.90 22.52 14.38
N HIS A 122 18.00 23.84 14.30
CA HIS A 122 19.27 24.59 14.44
C HIS A 122 20.38 24.09 13.49
N LYS A 123 19.98 23.69 12.28
CA LYS A 123 20.89 23.15 11.25
C LYS A 123 20.51 23.70 9.88
N ARG A 124 21.51 24.03 9.08
CA ARG A 124 21.32 24.45 7.69
C ARG A 124 20.91 23.22 6.85
N VAL A 125 19.93 23.38 5.96
CA VAL A 125 19.52 22.35 5.01
C VAL A 125 20.39 22.41 3.76
N ILE A 126 20.83 21.26 3.30
CA ILE A 126 21.46 21.04 1.99
C ILE A 126 20.70 19.96 1.23
N GLY A 127 20.80 19.98 -0.11
CA GLY A 127 20.06 19.07 -0.99
C GLY A 127 18.75 19.67 -1.46
N ASN A 128 17.67 19.44 -0.76
CA ASN A 128 16.29 19.87 -1.10
C ASN A 128 15.91 19.63 -2.57
N LYS A 129 16.10 18.39 -3.02
CA LYS A 129 15.79 17.94 -4.38
C LYS A 129 15.33 16.49 -4.38
N SER A 130 14.79 16.03 -5.51
CA SER A 130 14.55 14.61 -5.75
C SER A 130 15.88 13.89 -6.02
N ALA A 131 16.11 12.78 -5.30
CA ALA A 131 17.31 11.99 -5.45
C ALA A 131 17.15 10.56 -4.92
N SER A 132 18.06 9.68 -5.35
CA SER A 132 18.29 8.40 -4.67
C SER A 132 19.07 8.64 -3.37
N GLY A 133 18.71 7.91 -2.31
CA GLY A 133 19.36 8.07 -0.99
C GLY A 133 20.83 7.68 -0.98
N THR A 134 21.30 6.82 -1.89
CA THR A 134 22.73 6.50 -2.06
C THR A 134 23.48 7.60 -2.80
N GLU A 135 22.88 8.12 -3.87
CA GLU A 135 23.48 9.17 -4.68
C GLU A 135 23.65 10.48 -3.90
N ILE A 136 22.61 10.87 -3.15
CA ILE A 136 22.66 12.14 -2.41
C ILE A 136 23.67 12.12 -1.27
N ILE A 137 23.87 10.97 -0.62
CA ILE A 137 24.92 10.81 0.40
C ILE A 137 26.30 10.91 -0.24
N GLU A 138 26.50 10.27 -1.39
CA GLU A 138 27.78 10.38 -2.14
C GLU A 138 28.05 11.81 -2.63
N GLU A 139 27.01 12.59 -2.92
CA GLU A 139 27.14 13.98 -3.36
C GLU A 139 27.40 14.95 -2.20
N LEU A 140 26.70 14.81 -1.08
CA LEU A 140 26.61 15.81 -0.02
C LEU A 140 27.16 15.35 1.33
N GLY A 141 27.54 14.08 1.48
CA GLY A 141 27.95 13.53 2.78
C GLY A 141 29.20 14.19 3.35
N GLU A 142 30.20 14.56 2.54
CA GLU A 142 31.38 15.29 3.01
C GLU A 142 31.04 16.72 3.47
N GLU A 143 30.11 17.40 2.77
CA GLU A 143 29.64 18.71 3.18
C GLU A 143 28.88 18.64 4.51
N GLU A 144 28.01 17.64 4.69
CA GLU A 144 27.29 17.40 5.94
C GLU A 144 28.25 17.19 7.10
N ILE A 145 29.23 16.28 6.97
CA ILE A 145 30.24 15.98 8.00
C ILE A 145 31.05 17.22 8.38
N ASN A 146 31.48 18.00 7.38
CA ASN A 146 32.35 19.17 7.61
C ASN A 146 31.61 20.39 8.17
N THR A 147 30.33 20.54 7.88
CA THR A 147 29.57 21.74 8.22
C THR A 147 28.49 21.52 9.31
N GLY A 148 28.15 20.25 9.59
CA GLY A 148 27.02 19.90 10.45
C GLY A 148 25.66 20.22 9.83
N ALA A 149 25.60 20.44 8.51
CA ALA A 149 24.37 20.67 7.77
C ALA A 149 23.49 19.41 7.75
N MET A 150 22.24 19.55 7.39
CA MET A 150 21.25 18.45 7.32
C MET A 150 20.90 18.17 5.85
N ILE A 151 21.14 16.96 5.38
CA ILE A 151 20.76 16.57 4.02
C ILE A 151 19.26 16.28 4.00
N VAL A 152 18.48 17.11 3.28
CA VAL A 152 17.05 16.92 3.06
C VAL A 152 16.79 16.63 1.58
N TYR A 153 15.97 15.63 1.29
CA TYR A 153 15.63 15.27 -0.08
C TYR A 153 14.28 14.56 -0.15
N THR A 154 13.78 14.38 -1.35
CA THR A 154 12.54 13.64 -1.65
C THR A 154 12.78 12.55 -2.70
N SER A 155 11.75 11.81 -3.07
CA SER A 155 11.73 10.87 -4.19
C SER A 155 10.41 11.00 -4.96
N ALA A 156 10.05 10.02 -5.78
CA ALA A 156 8.77 10.02 -6.49
C ALA A 156 7.55 9.93 -5.54
N ASP A 157 7.75 9.30 -4.37
CA ASP A 157 6.70 9.19 -3.36
C ASP A 157 6.49 10.49 -2.58
N SER A 158 5.37 10.54 -1.84
CA SER A 158 5.09 11.62 -0.89
C SER A 158 5.90 11.47 0.40
N VAL A 159 7.19 11.79 0.32
CA VAL A 159 8.15 11.59 1.42
C VAL A 159 9.09 12.78 1.60
N LEU A 160 9.39 13.11 2.87
CA LEU A 160 10.51 13.96 3.26
C LEU A 160 11.57 13.07 3.92
N GLN A 161 12.78 13.08 3.40
CA GLN A 161 13.86 12.23 3.87
C GLN A 161 15.01 13.07 4.39
N ILE A 162 15.56 12.69 5.54
CA ILE A 162 16.70 13.34 6.16
C ILE A 162 17.81 12.32 6.31
N CYS A 163 18.99 12.58 5.72
CA CYS A 163 20.20 11.81 5.98
C CYS A 163 21.03 12.52 7.06
N GLY A 164 21.70 11.73 7.89
CA GLY A 164 22.66 12.18 8.87
C GLY A 164 23.69 11.09 9.16
N ASN A 165 24.97 11.48 9.24
CA ASN A 165 26.04 10.58 9.62
C ASN A 165 25.96 10.23 11.10
N GLU A 166 25.99 8.96 11.47
CA GLU A 166 25.79 8.53 12.86
C GLU A 166 26.90 9.04 13.80
N GLU A 167 28.12 9.26 13.31
CA GLU A 167 29.26 9.70 14.13
C GLU A 167 29.29 11.23 14.32
N THR A 168 28.89 12.01 13.30
CA THR A 168 29.05 13.47 13.27
C THR A 168 27.76 14.23 13.49
N PHE A 169 26.65 13.73 12.94
CA PHE A 169 25.32 14.31 13.13
C PHE A 169 24.65 13.83 14.42
N ASP A 170 24.97 12.61 14.85
CA ASP A 170 24.36 11.85 15.94
C ASP A 170 22.96 11.31 15.56
N LEU A 171 22.75 10.03 15.85
CA LEU A 171 21.52 9.32 15.54
C LEU A 171 20.29 9.91 16.24
N GLN A 172 20.42 10.32 17.50
CA GLN A 172 19.30 10.91 18.26
C GLN A 172 18.94 12.29 17.74
N ASN A 173 19.92 13.09 17.33
CA ASN A 173 19.68 14.37 16.67
C ASN A 173 18.99 14.18 15.30
N LEU A 174 19.36 13.16 14.54
CA LEU A 174 18.68 12.83 13.28
C LEU A 174 17.19 12.48 13.53
N TYR A 175 16.91 11.64 14.51
CA TYR A 175 15.54 11.28 14.88
C TYR A 175 14.74 12.52 15.35
N HIS A 176 15.34 13.36 16.18
CA HIS A 176 14.70 14.59 16.63
C HIS A 176 14.37 15.55 15.46
N CYS A 177 15.28 15.72 14.50
CA CYS A 177 15.00 16.50 13.29
C CYS A 177 13.84 15.89 12.46
N CYS A 178 13.76 14.57 12.38
CA CYS A 178 12.66 13.91 11.70
C CYS A 178 11.32 14.06 12.43
N GLU A 179 11.31 14.06 13.76
CA GLU A 179 10.10 14.36 14.57
C GLU A 179 9.61 15.79 14.30
N ILE A 180 10.52 16.77 14.29
CA ILE A 180 10.20 18.17 13.92
C ILE A 180 9.65 18.24 12.50
N ALA A 181 10.29 17.57 11.54
CA ALA A 181 9.83 17.53 10.17
C ALA A 181 8.43 16.90 10.06
N ARG A 182 8.14 15.81 10.84
CA ARG A 182 6.82 15.19 10.90
C ARG A 182 5.76 16.15 11.43
N GLU A 183 6.03 16.89 12.49
CA GLU A 183 5.11 17.91 13.01
C GLU A 183 4.82 19.01 11.99
N LEU A 184 5.85 19.55 11.33
CA LEU A 184 5.70 20.59 10.30
C LEU A 184 4.87 20.09 9.11
N THR A 185 5.09 18.85 8.68
CA THR A 185 4.41 18.26 7.54
C THR A 185 3.01 17.71 7.87
N LEU A 186 2.45 17.99 9.04
CA LEU A 186 1.01 17.82 9.32
C LEU A 186 0.15 18.92 8.70
N LYS A 187 0.74 20.09 8.37
CA LYS A 187 0.02 21.17 7.69
C LYS A 187 -0.35 20.75 6.27
N ASP A 188 -1.56 21.08 5.83
CA ASP A 188 -2.10 20.70 4.52
C ASP A 188 -1.20 21.10 3.35
N GLU A 189 -0.58 22.29 3.44
CA GLU A 189 0.31 22.79 2.39
C GLU A 189 1.61 22.00 2.25
N TRP A 190 2.04 21.30 3.29
CA TRP A 190 3.30 20.54 3.36
C TRP A 190 3.12 19.05 3.61
N ARG A 191 1.87 18.57 3.63
CA ARG A 191 1.53 17.21 4.04
C ARG A 191 2.16 16.17 3.14
N VAL A 192 3.10 15.41 3.70
CA VAL A 192 3.68 14.21 3.10
C VAL A 192 3.24 12.97 3.87
N GLY A 193 3.17 11.84 3.17
CA GLY A 193 2.78 10.56 3.77
C GLY A 193 3.78 10.08 4.82
N ARG A 194 5.09 10.27 4.59
CA ARG A 194 6.14 9.80 5.50
C ARG A 194 7.26 10.82 5.64
N VAL A 195 7.86 10.86 6.82
CA VAL A 195 9.19 11.43 7.05
C VAL A 195 10.12 10.27 7.38
N ILE A 196 11.30 10.23 6.79
CA ILE A 196 12.22 9.09 6.90
C ILE A 196 13.59 9.55 7.38
N ALA A 197 14.03 9.01 8.51
CA ALA A 197 15.42 9.10 8.95
C ALA A 197 16.27 8.09 8.19
N ARG A 198 17.33 8.57 7.55
CA ARG A 198 18.28 7.79 6.76
C ARG A 198 19.70 7.91 7.29
N PRO A 199 20.03 7.25 8.39
CA PRO A 199 21.38 7.27 8.94
C PRO A 199 22.38 6.56 8.04
N TYR A 200 23.61 7.05 8.06
CA TYR A 200 24.72 6.45 7.34
C TYR A 200 26.03 6.59 8.12
N VAL A 201 27.05 5.82 7.72
CA VAL A 201 28.41 5.88 8.27
C VAL A 201 29.41 6.04 7.11
N GLY A 202 30.65 6.37 7.44
CA GLY A 202 31.74 6.64 6.50
C GLY A 202 32.27 8.05 6.66
N LYS A 203 33.51 8.30 6.19
CA LYS A 203 34.20 9.58 6.41
C LYS A 203 34.38 10.40 5.13
N LYS A 204 34.31 9.78 3.97
CA LYS A 204 34.50 10.43 2.68
C LYS A 204 33.74 9.70 1.57
N LYS A 205 33.62 10.36 0.45
CA LYS A 205 33.03 9.82 -0.77
C LYS A 205 33.62 8.45 -1.14
N GLY A 206 32.75 7.50 -1.50
CA GLY A 206 33.10 6.11 -1.80
C GLY A 206 33.15 5.18 -0.57
N GLU A 207 33.09 5.73 0.65
CA GLU A 207 33.04 4.94 1.90
C GLU A 207 31.66 4.97 2.57
N PHE A 208 30.74 5.81 2.08
CA PHE A 208 29.43 5.99 2.70
C PHE A 208 28.57 4.74 2.56
N LYS A 209 27.97 4.33 3.70
CA LYS A 209 27.05 3.17 3.76
C LYS A 209 25.87 3.51 4.66
N ARG A 210 24.65 3.31 4.14
CA ARG A 210 23.44 3.39 4.95
C ARG A 210 23.45 2.30 6.02
N THR A 211 22.94 2.63 7.21
CA THR A 211 22.82 1.69 8.31
C THR A 211 21.41 1.11 8.41
N SER A 212 21.24 0.12 9.27
CA SER A 212 19.94 -0.47 9.60
C SER A 212 19.08 0.40 10.53
N ASN A 213 19.64 1.50 11.07
CA ASN A 213 18.96 2.41 12.00
C ASN A 213 18.00 3.39 11.28
N ARG A 214 17.54 3.03 10.07
CA ARG A 214 16.46 3.74 9.39
C ARG A 214 15.21 3.75 10.27
N HIS A 215 14.54 4.91 10.34
CA HIS A 215 13.27 5.04 11.02
C HIS A 215 12.26 5.84 10.17
N ASP A 216 11.05 5.33 10.03
CA ASP A 216 9.98 5.94 9.25
C ASP A 216 8.93 6.52 10.21
N TYR A 217 8.66 7.83 10.07
CA TYR A 217 7.61 8.56 10.77
C TYR A 217 6.41 8.71 9.82
N ALA A 218 5.58 7.69 9.74
CA ALA A 218 4.40 7.71 8.90
C ALA A 218 3.31 8.63 9.48
N LEU A 219 2.47 9.16 8.60
CA LEU A 219 1.26 9.85 9.01
C LEU A 219 0.26 8.80 9.52
N LYS A 220 -0.31 9.03 10.69
CA LYS A 220 -1.40 8.20 11.19
C LYS A 220 -2.68 8.43 10.37
N PRO A 221 -3.57 7.42 10.27
CA PRO A 221 -4.90 7.64 9.73
C PRO A 221 -5.56 8.88 10.34
N THR A 222 -6.23 9.66 9.51
CA THR A 222 -6.83 10.94 9.93
C THR A 222 -8.06 10.78 10.82
N GLY A 223 -8.55 9.55 11.00
CA GLY A 223 -9.67 9.20 11.85
C GLY A 223 -9.61 7.73 12.27
N ARG A 224 -10.61 7.30 13.02
CA ARG A 224 -10.77 5.90 13.40
C ARG A 224 -11.24 5.09 12.18
N THR A 225 -10.78 3.88 12.07
CA THR A 225 -11.03 2.97 10.95
C THR A 225 -11.83 1.74 11.38
N ALA A 226 -12.24 0.92 10.42
CA ALA A 226 -12.82 -0.39 10.69
C ALA A 226 -11.90 -1.25 11.59
N LEU A 227 -10.56 -1.13 11.42
CA LEU A 227 -9.59 -1.87 12.25
C LEU A 227 -9.71 -1.51 13.74
N ASN A 228 -9.87 -0.21 14.04
CA ASN A 228 -10.09 0.24 15.42
C ASN A 228 -11.40 -0.33 15.99
N ALA A 229 -12.48 -0.30 15.21
CA ALA A 229 -13.78 -0.79 15.64
C ALA A 229 -13.76 -2.31 15.91
N LEU A 230 -13.10 -3.08 15.05
CA LEU A 230 -12.93 -4.52 15.25
C LEU A 230 -12.12 -4.84 16.52
N LYS A 231 -10.99 -4.15 16.71
CA LYS A 231 -10.15 -4.30 17.90
C LYS A 231 -10.91 -3.97 19.19
N ASP A 232 -11.67 -2.86 19.19
CA ASP A 232 -12.46 -2.45 20.36
C ASP A 232 -13.58 -3.46 20.68
N ALA A 233 -14.09 -4.18 19.68
CA ALA A 233 -15.03 -5.27 19.84
C ALA A 233 -14.38 -6.59 20.34
N GLY A 234 -13.07 -6.60 20.58
CA GLY A 234 -12.32 -7.76 21.06
C GLY A 234 -12.02 -8.80 19.99
N LEU A 235 -12.08 -8.40 18.71
CA LEU A 235 -11.74 -9.25 17.58
C LEU A 235 -10.23 -9.19 17.27
N ASP A 236 -9.72 -10.26 16.66
CA ASP A 236 -8.37 -10.29 16.14
C ASP A 236 -8.27 -9.40 14.89
N VAL A 237 -7.24 -8.57 14.83
CA VAL A 237 -6.86 -7.78 13.66
C VAL A 237 -5.39 -8.04 13.38
N ILE A 238 -5.14 -8.99 12.49
CA ILE A 238 -3.81 -9.47 12.15
C ILE A 238 -3.33 -8.75 10.90
N GLY A 239 -2.24 -8.00 11.01
CA GLY A 239 -1.58 -7.33 9.89
C GLY A 239 -0.40 -8.15 9.36
N VAL A 240 -0.31 -8.36 8.04
CA VAL A 240 0.82 -9.00 7.37
C VAL A 240 1.45 -8.03 6.36
N GLY A 241 2.77 -8.03 6.27
CA GLY A 241 3.50 -7.10 5.41
C GLY A 241 3.54 -5.70 5.99
N LYS A 242 3.21 -4.68 5.19
CA LYS A 242 3.27 -3.27 5.60
C LYS A 242 2.02 -2.75 6.31
N ILE A 243 1.03 -3.58 6.59
CA ILE A 243 -0.24 -3.13 7.19
C ILE A 243 0.00 -2.36 8.50
N ASN A 244 0.85 -2.89 9.38
CA ASN A 244 1.16 -2.19 10.63
C ASN A 244 1.76 -0.79 10.40
N ASP A 245 2.62 -0.65 9.41
CA ASP A 245 3.27 0.63 9.09
C ASP A 245 2.29 1.61 8.44
N ILE A 246 1.45 1.14 7.51
CA ILE A 246 0.42 1.93 6.82
C ILE A 246 -0.58 2.53 7.81
N PHE A 247 -0.94 1.79 8.86
CA PHE A 247 -1.87 2.23 9.90
C PHE A 247 -1.18 2.71 11.18
N CYS A 248 0.16 2.77 11.23
CA CYS A 248 0.94 3.15 12.42
C CYS A 248 0.55 2.36 13.67
N GLY A 249 0.21 1.07 13.50
CA GLY A 249 -0.26 0.18 14.56
C GLY A 249 -1.68 0.43 15.04
N GLU A 250 -2.38 1.43 14.50
CA GLU A 250 -3.76 1.74 14.91
C GLU A 250 -4.73 0.62 14.52
N GLY A 251 -5.44 0.10 15.50
CA GLY A 251 -6.40 -0.98 15.30
C GLY A 251 -5.80 -2.38 15.09
N ILE A 252 -4.48 -2.55 15.06
CA ILE A 252 -3.81 -3.84 14.89
C ILE A 252 -3.65 -4.56 16.24
N THR A 253 -3.94 -5.86 16.29
CA THR A 253 -3.74 -6.70 17.49
C THR A 253 -2.48 -7.56 17.40
N LYS A 254 -2.11 -7.99 16.18
CA LYS A 254 -0.92 -8.81 15.89
C LYS A 254 -0.35 -8.42 14.53
N SER A 255 0.96 -8.36 14.41
CA SER A 255 1.63 -7.97 13.16
C SER A 255 2.73 -8.94 12.78
N TYR A 256 2.83 -9.26 11.49
CA TYR A 256 3.86 -10.07 10.87
C TYR A 256 4.58 -9.28 9.79
N HIS A 257 5.85 -9.01 10.01
CA HIS A 257 6.69 -8.41 8.98
C HIS A 257 7.02 -9.44 7.89
N SER A 258 6.92 -9.03 6.62
CA SER A 258 7.29 -9.86 5.47
C SER A 258 8.52 -9.31 4.77
N GLU A 259 9.42 -10.19 4.36
CA GLU A 259 10.62 -9.84 3.59
C GLU A 259 10.33 -9.72 2.08
N SER A 260 9.23 -10.32 1.63
CA SER A 260 8.76 -10.33 0.23
C SER A 260 7.27 -10.66 0.16
N SER A 261 6.66 -10.47 -1.00
CA SER A 261 5.26 -10.89 -1.24
C SER A 261 5.09 -12.40 -1.12
N VAL A 262 6.05 -13.18 -1.59
CA VAL A 262 6.04 -14.65 -1.43
C VAL A 262 6.06 -15.03 0.05
N HIS A 263 6.93 -14.39 0.86
CA HIS A 263 6.97 -14.62 2.31
C HIS A 263 5.65 -14.20 3.00
N GLY A 264 5.07 -13.06 2.59
CA GLY A 264 3.76 -12.62 3.10
C GLY A 264 2.65 -13.63 2.82
N MET A 265 2.63 -14.25 1.63
CA MET A 265 1.68 -15.31 1.31
C MET A 265 1.93 -16.58 2.14
N GLN A 266 3.18 -16.98 2.35
CA GLN A 266 3.51 -18.11 3.20
C GLN A 266 3.02 -17.88 4.65
N GLN A 267 3.27 -16.69 5.21
CA GLN A 267 2.77 -16.30 6.53
C GLN A 267 1.22 -16.34 6.56
N THR A 268 0.55 -15.88 5.52
CA THR A 268 -0.91 -15.90 5.41
C THR A 268 -1.47 -17.31 5.40
N VAL A 269 -0.81 -18.24 4.70
CA VAL A 269 -1.16 -19.68 4.71
C VAL A 269 -0.98 -20.29 6.10
N GLU A 270 0.12 -19.97 6.80
CA GLU A 270 0.33 -20.45 8.17
C GLU A 270 -0.71 -19.86 9.15
N ILE A 271 -1.04 -18.58 9.05
CA ILE A 271 -2.11 -17.94 9.83
C ILE A 271 -3.46 -18.62 9.56
N CYS A 272 -3.72 -19.05 8.31
CA CYS A 272 -4.95 -19.75 7.96
C CYS A 272 -5.10 -21.10 8.67
N LYS A 273 -4.00 -21.74 9.08
CA LYS A 273 -4.01 -22.98 9.89
C LYS A 273 -4.27 -22.71 11.37
N GLU A 274 -4.00 -21.49 11.85
CA GLU A 274 -4.25 -21.08 13.23
C GLU A 274 -5.74 -20.81 13.50
N GLU A 275 -6.12 -20.85 14.76
CA GLU A 275 -7.45 -20.42 15.21
C GLU A 275 -7.41 -18.94 15.59
N PHE A 276 -8.25 -18.14 14.94
CA PHE A 276 -8.51 -16.76 15.32
C PHE A 276 -9.96 -16.37 14.95
N HIS A 277 -10.42 -15.24 15.48
CA HIS A 277 -11.75 -14.70 15.20
C HIS A 277 -11.63 -13.23 14.84
N GLY A 278 -11.77 -12.90 13.56
CA GLY A 278 -11.59 -11.53 13.09
C GLY A 278 -11.02 -11.42 11.68
N LEU A 279 -10.16 -10.43 11.48
CA LEU A 279 -9.59 -10.02 10.20
C LEU A 279 -8.10 -10.35 10.12
N CYS A 280 -7.67 -10.99 9.03
CA CYS A 280 -6.29 -11.01 8.57
C CYS A 280 -6.16 -10.09 7.35
N PHE A 281 -5.43 -8.99 7.50
CA PHE A 281 -5.22 -7.98 6.47
C PHE A 281 -3.78 -8.03 5.97
N VAL A 282 -3.60 -8.23 4.68
CA VAL A 282 -2.30 -8.57 4.07
C VAL A 282 -1.96 -7.56 2.98
N ASN A 283 -0.76 -7.00 3.00
CA ASN A 283 -0.21 -6.18 1.92
C ASN A 283 0.99 -6.91 1.30
N LEU A 284 0.92 -7.15 -0.01
CA LEU A 284 1.96 -7.80 -0.81
C LEU A 284 2.68 -6.76 -1.66
N VAL A 285 3.75 -6.20 -1.14
CA VAL A 285 4.39 -4.96 -1.62
C VAL A 285 5.26 -5.10 -2.86
N ASP A 286 5.76 -6.30 -3.20
CA ASP A 286 6.75 -6.46 -4.27
C ASP A 286 6.20 -6.14 -5.66
N PHE A 287 4.90 -6.31 -5.87
CA PHE A 287 4.22 -5.94 -7.10
C PHE A 287 4.50 -4.48 -7.47
N ASP A 288 4.34 -3.59 -6.50
CA ASP A 288 4.62 -2.17 -6.65
C ASP A 288 6.12 -1.85 -6.58
N ALA A 289 6.76 -2.21 -5.48
CA ALA A 289 8.12 -1.76 -5.16
C ALA A 289 9.20 -2.33 -6.10
N LEU A 290 9.05 -3.59 -6.54
CA LEU A 290 10.04 -4.25 -7.40
C LEU A 290 9.69 -4.18 -8.88
N TRP A 291 8.40 -4.13 -9.23
CA TRP A 291 7.97 -4.32 -10.61
C TRP A 291 7.25 -3.09 -11.19
N GLY A 292 6.29 -2.51 -10.47
CA GLY A 292 5.57 -1.30 -10.87
C GLY A 292 6.49 -0.10 -11.04
N HIS A 293 7.13 0.35 -9.97
CA HIS A 293 8.05 1.48 -9.98
C HIS A 293 9.28 1.28 -10.88
N ARG A 294 9.71 0.05 -11.10
CA ARG A 294 10.86 -0.29 -11.96
C ARG A 294 10.49 -0.51 -13.42
N ARG A 295 9.21 -0.33 -13.77
CA ARG A 295 8.71 -0.51 -15.14
C ARG A 295 9.09 -1.85 -15.76
N ASN A 296 8.92 -2.94 -14.96
CA ASN A 296 9.23 -4.30 -15.38
C ASN A 296 7.96 -5.17 -15.47
N PRO A 297 7.23 -5.14 -16.60
CA PRO A 297 6.00 -5.90 -16.76
C PRO A 297 6.21 -7.42 -16.72
N GLU A 298 7.37 -7.92 -17.17
CA GLU A 298 7.69 -9.34 -17.13
C GLU A 298 7.90 -9.81 -15.69
N GLY A 299 8.66 -9.06 -14.88
CA GLY A 299 8.84 -9.33 -13.46
C GLY A 299 7.50 -9.28 -12.71
N TYR A 300 6.64 -8.33 -13.04
CA TYR A 300 5.30 -8.20 -12.47
C TYR A 300 4.43 -9.42 -12.81
N GLY A 301 4.42 -9.84 -14.07
CA GLY A 301 3.70 -11.05 -14.50
C GLY A 301 4.16 -12.31 -13.76
N HIS A 302 5.46 -12.52 -13.60
CA HIS A 302 5.99 -13.65 -12.83
C HIS A 302 5.65 -13.56 -11.33
N GLU A 303 5.56 -12.36 -10.77
CA GLU A 303 5.11 -12.19 -9.38
C GLU A 303 3.63 -12.59 -9.20
N ILE A 304 2.77 -12.26 -10.19
CA ILE A 304 1.37 -12.71 -10.20
C ILE A 304 1.28 -14.26 -10.27
N GLU A 305 2.14 -14.92 -11.06
CA GLU A 305 2.19 -16.38 -11.11
C GLU A 305 2.59 -17.01 -9.76
N LYS A 306 3.61 -16.46 -9.07
CA LYS A 306 4.00 -16.91 -7.73
C LYS A 306 2.90 -16.67 -6.70
N PHE A 307 2.22 -15.53 -6.79
CA PHE A 307 1.06 -15.27 -5.95
C PHE A 307 -0.03 -16.32 -6.15
N ASP A 308 -0.33 -16.68 -7.40
CA ASP A 308 -1.36 -17.68 -7.72
C ASP A 308 -1.03 -19.07 -7.15
N GLU A 309 0.25 -19.46 -7.10
CA GLU A 309 0.68 -20.68 -6.40
C GLU A 309 0.39 -20.60 -4.89
N GLY A 310 0.75 -19.48 -4.26
CA GLY A 310 0.44 -19.22 -2.84
C GLY A 310 -1.06 -19.17 -2.57
N LEU A 311 -1.82 -18.59 -3.49
CA LEU A 311 -3.29 -18.54 -3.43
C LEU A 311 -3.89 -19.94 -3.47
N GLY A 312 -3.38 -20.84 -4.33
CA GLY A 312 -3.80 -22.23 -4.37
C GLY A 312 -3.62 -22.93 -3.03
N ASN A 313 -2.49 -22.70 -2.36
CA ASN A 313 -2.22 -23.23 -1.03
C ASN A 313 -3.21 -22.67 0.01
N LEU A 314 -3.47 -21.35 -0.02
CA LEU A 314 -4.43 -20.71 0.88
C LEU A 314 -5.85 -21.26 0.70
N LEU A 315 -6.32 -21.40 -0.55
CA LEU A 315 -7.64 -21.93 -0.86
C LEU A 315 -7.85 -23.37 -0.36
N ASN A 316 -6.78 -24.18 -0.32
CA ASN A 316 -6.82 -25.53 0.23
C ASN A 316 -6.98 -25.51 1.75
N GLU A 317 -6.27 -24.61 2.47
CA GLU A 317 -6.27 -24.51 3.92
C GLU A 317 -7.52 -23.77 4.47
N MET A 318 -8.19 -22.94 3.70
CA MET A 318 -9.39 -22.22 4.13
C MET A 318 -10.45 -23.16 4.67
N LYS A 319 -11.12 -22.74 5.74
CA LYS A 319 -12.26 -23.44 6.35
C LYS A 319 -13.58 -23.03 5.70
N GLU A 320 -14.66 -23.73 6.02
CA GLU A 320 -16.00 -23.46 5.48
C GLU A 320 -16.50 -22.06 5.83
N ASP A 321 -16.13 -21.53 7.01
CA ASP A 321 -16.55 -20.24 7.54
C ASP A 321 -15.52 -19.12 7.35
N ASP A 322 -14.59 -19.28 6.40
CA ASP A 322 -13.67 -18.24 5.97
C ASP A 322 -14.21 -17.47 4.78
N LEU A 323 -13.94 -16.16 4.76
CA LEU A 323 -14.12 -15.30 3.61
C LEU A 323 -12.76 -14.79 3.14
N LEU A 324 -12.45 -14.97 1.87
CA LEU A 324 -11.31 -14.35 1.19
C LEU A 324 -11.79 -13.18 0.36
N ILE A 325 -11.07 -12.05 0.42
CA ILE A 325 -11.22 -10.90 -0.48
C ILE A 325 -9.84 -10.58 -1.05
N LEU A 326 -9.71 -10.60 -2.37
CA LEU A 326 -8.52 -10.15 -3.11
C LEU A 326 -8.83 -8.78 -3.70
N THR A 327 -7.89 -7.84 -3.54
CA THR A 327 -8.02 -6.48 -4.06
C THR A 327 -6.65 -5.86 -4.33
N ALA A 328 -6.63 -4.60 -4.74
CA ALA A 328 -5.45 -3.74 -4.79
C ALA A 328 -5.79 -2.37 -4.21
N ASP A 329 -4.80 -1.54 -4.00
CA ASP A 329 -4.94 -0.22 -3.36
C ASP A 329 -4.83 0.94 -4.36
N HIS A 330 -4.22 0.72 -5.51
CA HIS A 330 -4.10 1.63 -6.67
C HIS A 330 -3.62 0.85 -7.90
N GLY A 331 -3.28 1.55 -8.98
CA GLY A 331 -2.54 1.00 -10.11
C GLY A 331 -1.08 1.43 -10.10
N ASN A 332 -0.24 0.74 -10.85
CA ASN A 332 1.11 1.19 -11.21
C ASN A 332 1.54 0.49 -12.50
N ASP A 333 0.97 0.94 -13.61
CA ASP A 333 1.16 0.32 -14.92
C ASP A 333 2.64 0.35 -15.34
N PRO A 334 3.32 -0.81 -15.39
CA PRO A 334 4.75 -0.87 -15.67
C PRO A 334 5.09 -0.57 -17.14
N THR A 335 4.09 -0.43 -18.00
CA THR A 335 4.26 -0.05 -19.41
C THR A 335 4.05 1.44 -19.64
N TYR A 336 3.56 2.16 -18.63
CA TYR A 336 3.26 3.59 -18.72
C TYR A 336 4.50 4.46 -18.47
N THR A 337 4.40 5.74 -18.82
CA THR A 337 5.50 6.71 -18.65
C THR A 337 5.69 7.11 -17.19
N GLY A 338 6.89 7.56 -16.84
CA GLY A 338 7.23 7.94 -15.48
C GLY A 338 7.42 6.74 -14.56
N THR A 339 7.43 6.97 -13.25
CA THR A 339 7.61 5.94 -12.21
C THR A 339 6.57 6.02 -11.10
N ASP A 340 5.57 6.89 -11.26
CA ASP A 340 4.51 7.11 -10.27
C ASP A 340 3.39 6.06 -10.41
N HIS A 341 2.57 5.95 -9.37
CA HIS A 341 1.34 5.16 -9.36
C HIS A 341 0.34 5.67 -10.40
N THR A 342 -0.61 4.84 -10.78
CA THR A 342 -1.63 5.16 -11.78
C THR A 342 -3.04 5.08 -11.19
N ARG A 343 -3.91 6.03 -11.62
CA ARG A 343 -5.30 6.16 -11.16
C ARG A 343 -6.18 5.17 -11.90
N GLU A 344 -6.40 4.01 -11.27
CA GLU A 344 -7.11 2.88 -11.86
C GLU A 344 -8.24 2.37 -10.97
N TYR A 345 -9.23 1.73 -11.59
CA TYR A 345 -10.06 0.78 -10.87
C TYR A 345 -9.20 -0.35 -10.33
N VAL A 346 -9.60 -0.94 -9.22
CA VAL A 346 -8.94 -2.13 -8.69
C VAL A 346 -9.91 -3.31 -8.64
N PRO A 347 -9.39 -4.55 -8.64
CA PRO A 347 -10.22 -5.74 -8.53
C PRO A 347 -10.81 -5.87 -7.11
N PHE A 348 -12.01 -6.39 -7.05
CA PHE A 348 -12.56 -7.02 -5.86
C PHE A 348 -12.99 -8.42 -6.25
N VAL A 349 -12.34 -9.43 -5.68
CA VAL A 349 -12.67 -10.84 -5.92
C VAL A 349 -12.86 -11.50 -4.56
N ALA A 350 -14.07 -11.99 -4.28
CA ALA A 350 -14.40 -12.64 -3.01
C ALA A 350 -14.73 -14.12 -3.20
N TYR A 351 -14.29 -14.92 -2.24
CA TYR A 351 -14.55 -16.36 -2.23
C TYR A 351 -14.74 -16.91 -0.81
N SER A 352 -15.64 -17.83 -0.69
CA SER A 352 -15.80 -18.71 0.48
C SER A 352 -16.28 -20.08 0.03
N LYS A 353 -15.91 -21.12 0.76
CA LYS A 353 -16.45 -22.47 0.54
C LYS A 353 -17.97 -22.56 0.74
N LYS A 354 -18.57 -21.59 1.46
CA LYS A 354 -20.03 -21.46 1.65
C LYS A 354 -20.74 -20.78 0.47
N MET A 355 -20.03 -20.08 -0.41
CA MET A 355 -20.66 -19.41 -1.55
C MET A 355 -21.26 -20.45 -2.48
N LYS A 356 -22.57 -20.32 -2.75
CA LYS A 356 -23.31 -21.24 -3.61
C LYS A 356 -23.00 -21.02 -5.08
N GLU A 357 -22.78 -19.75 -5.46
CA GLU A 357 -22.59 -19.34 -6.84
C GLU A 357 -21.55 -18.19 -6.89
N GLY A 358 -20.66 -18.25 -7.87
CA GLY A 358 -19.80 -17.15 -8.25
C GLY A 358 -20.48 -16.23 -9.28
N GLY A 359 -19.75 -15.23 -9.74
CA GLY A 359 -20.18 -14.33 -10.80
C GLY A 359 -20.03 -12.86 -10.49
N ALA A 360 -20.35 -12.02 -11.46
CA ALA A 360 -20.27 -10.56 -11.32
C ALA A 360 -21.28 -10.05 -10.30
N ILE A 361 -20.86 -9.07 -9.52
CA ILE A 361 -21.73 -8.26 -8.66
C ILE A 361 -21.61 -6.79 -9.07
N GLU A 362 -22.45 -5.92 -8.49
CA GLU A 362 -22.49 -4.51 -8.86
C GLU A 362 -21.20 -3.78 -8.49
N ASN A 363 -20.61 -3.07 -9.45
CA ASN A 363 -19.43 -2.25 -9.23
C ASN A 363 -19.67 -1.18 -8.17
N GLN A 364 -18.63 -0.81 -7.44
CA GLN A 364 -18.69 0.18 -6.39
C GLN A 364 -17.71 1.33 -6.63
N ASP A 365 -18.05 2.51 -6.17
CA ASP A 365 -17.27 3.74 -6.37
C ASP A 365 -16.38 4.09 -5.17
N THR A 366 -16.20 3.16 -4.24
CA THR A 366 -15.30 3.31 -3.09
C THR A 366 -14.72 1.98 -2.63
N PHE A 367 -13.46 1.98 -2.23
CA PHE A 367 -12.81 0.83 -1.58
C PHE A 367 -13.39 0.52 -0.20
N ALA A 368 -14.06 1.51 0.41
CA ALA A 368 -14.58 1.40 1.77
C ALA A 368 -15.69 0.34 1.94
N VAL A 369 -16.24 -0.17 0.84
CA VAL A 369 -17.14 -1.35 0.88
C VAL A 369 -16.49 -2.56 1.54
N ILE A 370 -15.16 -2.67 1.49
CA ILE A 370 -14.38 -3.76 2.12
C ILE A 370 -14.51 -3.67 3.64
N GLY A 371 -14.08 -2.56 4.24
CA GLY A 371 -14.14 -2.36 5.69
C GLY A 371 -15.56 -2.40 6.24
N ALA A 372 -16.52 -1.78 5.51
CA ALA A 372 -17.92 -1.81 5.87
C ALA A 372 -18.50 -3.24 5.88
N SER A 373 -18.13 -4.08 4.89
CA SER A 373 -18.60 -5.47 4.82
C SER A 373 -17.95 -6.34 5.90
N VAL A 374 -16.68 -6.12 6.20
CA VAL A 374 -15.98 -6.80 7.31
C VAL A 374 -16.62 -6.43 8.65
N ALA A 375 -16.86 -5.14 8.89
CA ALA A 375 -17.51 -4.68 10.14
C ALA A 375 -18.91 -5.27 10.30
N GLU A 376 -19.75 -5.23 9.24
CA GLU A 376 -21.08 -5.83 9.27
C GLU A 376 -21.04 -7.33 9.54
N ASN A 377 -20.08 -8.05 8.95
CA ASN A 377 -19.92 -9.49 9.17
C ASN A 377 -19.76 -9.82 10.65
N PHE A 378 -19.02 -9.01 11.39
CA PHE A 378 -18.81 -9.20 12.82
C PHE A 378 -19.82 -8.46 13.71
N GLY A 379 -20.83 -7.85 13.12
CA GLY A 379 -21.84 -7.07 13.88
C GLY A 379 -21.27 -5.82 14.54
N VAL A 380 -20.16 -5.29 14.01
CA VAL A 380 -19.46 -4.11 14.52
C VAL A 380 -19.92 -2.88 13.72
N LYS A 381 -20.23 -1.78 14.43
CA LYS A 381 -20.58 -0.52 13.79
C LYS A 381 -19.30 0.19 13.30
N MET A 382 -19.31 0.66 12.07
CA MET A 382 -18.25 1.53 11.55
C MET A 382 -18.16 2.84 12.36
N PRO A 383 -16.95 3.41 12.53
CA PRO A 383 -16.78 4.73 13.16
C PRO A 383 -17.57 5.82 12.43
N GLU A 384 -17.97 6.90 13.15
CA GLU A 384 -18.94 7.89 12.65
C GLU A 384 -18.50 8.60 11.36
N ASP A 385 -17.26 8.99 11.25
CA ASP A 385 -16.75 9.76 10.10
C ASP A 385 -16.25 8.88 8.94
N THR A 386 -16.65 7.61 8.89
CA THR A 386 -16.24 6.69 7.83
C THR A 386 -17.21 6.68 6.65
N ILE A 387 -16.67 6.38 5.47
CA ILE A 387 -17.45 6.14 4.25
C ILE A 387 -17.61 4.64 3.98
N GLY A 388 -18.42 4.31 2.99
CA GLY A 388 -18.64 2.94 2.51
C GLY A 388 -19.93 2.31 3.04
N THR A 389 -20.52 1.50 2.20
CA THR A 389 -21.70 0.70 2.52
C THR A 389 -21.38 -0.77 2.35
N SER A 390 -21.84 -1.61 3.27
CA SER A 390 -21.57 -3.04 3.21
C SER A 390 -22.29 -3.70 2.02
N ILE A 391 -21.59 -4.63 1.40
CA ILE A 391 -22.10 -5.52 0.36
C ILE A 391 -22.13 -6.99 0.83
N LEU A 392 -22.05 -7.23 2.13
CA LEU A 392 -21.99 -8.57 2.72
C LEU A 392 -23.16 -9.48 2.27
N ASN A 393 -24.34 -8.91 2.01
CA ASN A 393 -25.49 -9.64 1.49
C ASN A 393 -25.24 -10.27 0.10
N GLN A 394 -24.35 -9.70 -0.70
CA GLN A 394 -23.95 -10.22 -2.03
C GLN A 394 -22.81 -11.26 -1.94
N LEU A 395 -22.21 -11.42 -0.76
CA LEU A 395 -21.09 -12.33 -0.51
C LEU A 395 -21.50 -13.63 0.21
N LYS A 396 -22.80 -13.83 0.45
CA LYS A 396 -23.36 -15.01 1.16
C LYS A 396 -23.83 -16.10 0.20
#